data_3bdd2e3e32aa1588154ad51eb06b277a
#
_entry.id   3bdd2e3e32aa1588154ad51eb06b277a
#
_cell.length_a   1.000
_cell.length_b   1.000
_cell.length_c   1.000
_cell.angle_alpha   90.00
_cell.angle_beta   90.00
_cell.angle_gamma   90.00
#
_symmetry.space_group_name_H-M   'P 1'
#
loop_
_entity.id
_entity.type
_entity.pdbx_description
1 polymer ?
#
loop_
_entity_poly.entity_id
_entity_poly.type
_entity_poly.pdbx_seq_one_letter_code
_entity_poly.pdbx_strand_id
1 'polypeptide(L)'
;MTQSAPEFKVLQSIAFLAVVLQSSLLYTMNQGNVLLEQSLIMGMLFNLAKFSAPAFIFIVGFHLIRHYTKQLVYKEYISEKATHLLIPYFFWSILYLLTTNDLITLQSGIKSLLLGTAAPHLWYVIMMFQIHLLFPLLCTLFYWFQKRTENKKDIYKYMTFFACLYFLLMWFSSHYIFNGEKLTSSTILHYTDRSFLFYSFYFVMGGIAAVALKTWRLFVMKHIPLITILFFILFLFINYE
;
A
#
# COMPACT_ATOMS: atom_id res chain seq x y z
N MET A 1 17.06 -15.22 18.84
CA MET A 1 16.02 -14.32 19.39
C MET A 1 15.82 -13.18 18.40
N THR A 2 14.72 -13.17 17.68
CA THR A 2 14.38 -12.09 16.73
C THR A 2 14.02 -10.87 17.57
N GLN A 3 14.88 -9.83 17.56
CA GLN A 3 14.54 -8.54 18.17
C GLN A 3 13.18 -8.09 17.61
N SER A 4 12.19 -8.04 18.47
CA SER A 4 10.92 -7.39 18.14
C SER A 4 11.23 -5.93 17.81
N ALA A 5 10.72 -5.46 16.70
CA ALA A 5 10.84 -4.05 16.32
C ALA A 5 9.52 -3.35 16.74
N PRO A 6 9.42 -2.87 17.99
CA PRO A 6 8.17 -2.34 18.55
C PRO A 6 7.64 -1.15 17.75
N GLU A 7 8.54 -0.40 17.10
CA GLU A 7 8.18 0.72 16.23
C GLU A 7 7.22 0.33 15.09
N PHE A 8 7.35 -0.89 14.55
CA PHE A 8 6.43 -1.34 13.49
C PHE A 8 5.05 -1.70 14.00
N LYS A 9 4.93 -2.16 15.26
CA LYS A 9 3.62 -2.36 15.89
C LYS A 9 2.91 -1.02 16.11
N VAL A 10 3.64 -0.01 16.57
CA VAL A 10 3.11 1.35 16.72
C VAL A 10 2.69 1.91 15.38
N LEU A 11 3.55 1.81 14.36
CA LEU A 11 3.22 2.25 13.00
C LEU A 11 1.98 1.54 12.46
N GLN A 12 1.85 0.23 12.68
CA GLN A 12 0.67 -0.56 12.29
C GLN A 12 -0.61 -0.06 12.95
N SER A 13 -0.56 0.23 14.26
CA SER A 13 -1.72 0.76 14.99
C SER A 13 -2.13 2.15 14.49
N ILE A 14 -1.16 3.04 14.25
CA ILE A 14 -1.43 4.37 13.70
C ILE A 14 -1.99 4.27 12.28
N ALA A 15 -1.44 3.40 11.45
CA ALA A 15 -1.93 3.17 10.09
C ALA A 15 -3.36 2.60 10.09
N PHE A 16 -3.69 1.72 11.03
CA PHE A 16 -5.06 1.21 11.19
C PHE A 16 -6.04 2.33 11.55
N LEU A 17 -5.70 3.17 12.53
CA LEU A 17 -6.52 4.33 12.90
C LEU A 17 -6.69 5.30 11.71
N ALA A 18 -5.66 5.48 10.90
CA ALA A 18 -5.73 6.31 9.70
C ALA A 18 -6.70 5.73 8.65
N VAL A 19 -6.77 4.40 8.47
CA VAL A 19 -7.77 3.76 7.58
C VAL A 19 -9.18 4.00 8.09
N VAL A 20 -9.41 3.84 9.41
CA VAL A 20 -10.73 4.10 10.02
C VAL A 20 -11.12 5.57 9.81
N LEU A 21 -10.19 6.50 10.04
CA LEU A 21 -10.40 7.93 9.81
C LEU A 21 -10.76 8.21 8.34
N GLN A 22 -10.01 7.67 7.37
CA GLN A 22 -10.30 7.84 5.95
C GLN A 22 -11.70 7.35 5.59
N SER A 23 -12.07 6.16 6.07
CA SER A 23 -13.39 5.58 5.78
C SER A 23 -14.53 6.44 6.36
N SER A 24 -14.36 6.95 7.58
CA SER A 24 -15.34 7.82 8.23
C SER A 24 -15.48 9.16 7.52
N LEU A 25 -14.34 9.78 7.15
CA LEU A 25 -14.33 11.06 6.42
C LEU A 25 -15.00 10.92 5.05
N LEU A 26 -14.66 9.87 4.30
CA LEU A 26 -15.27 9.62 2.99
C LEU A 26 -16.77 9.40 3.10
N TYR A 27 -17.22 8.65 4.10
CA TYR A 27 -18.65 8.45 4.35
C TYR A 27 -19.36 9.77 4.64
N THR A 28 -18.80 10.62 5.51
CA THR A 28 -19.38 11.91 5.87
C THR A 28 -19.42 12.87 4.68
N MET A 29 -18.35 12.95 3.89
CA MET A 29 -18.28 13.80 2.70
C MET A 29 -19.33 13.42 1.64
N ASN A 30 -19.64 12.13 1.52
CA ASN A 30 -20.63 11.63 0.56
C ASN A 30 -22.08 11.88 1.00
N GLN A 31 -22.35 12.28 2.25
CA GLN A 31 -23.71 12.59 2.74
C GLN A 31 -24.30 13.89 2.18
N GLY A 32 -23.49 14.72 1.51
CA GLY A 32 -23.95 15.93 0.80
C GLY A 32 -24.36 17.14 1.66
N ASN A 33 -24.39 17.01 2.99
CA ASN A 33 -24.82 18.06 3.92
C ASN A 33 -23.63 18.78 4.59
N VAL A 34 -22.47 18.82 3.92
CA VAL A 34 -21.22 19.35 4.49
C VAL A 34 -20.98 20.75 3.96
N LEU A 35 -20.71 21.70 4.86
CA LEU A 35 -20.30 23.07 4.48
C LEU A 35 -18.93 23.01 3.78
N LEU A 36 -18.68 23.97 2.88
CA LEU A 36 -17.43 24.04 2.11
C LEU A 36 -16.18 24.03 3.02
N GLU A 37 -16.19 24.82 4.09
CA GLU A 37 -15.08 24.87 5.06
C GLU A 37 -14.82 23.52 5.73
N GLN A 38 -15.88 22.80 6.10
CA GLN A 38 -15.79 21.49 6.69
C GLN A 38 -15.24 20.46 5.68
N SER A 39 -15.69 20.57 4.43
CA SER A 39 -15.21 19.72 3.33
C SER A 39 -13.71 19.88 3.09
N LEU A 40 -13.19 21.11 3.13
CA LEU A 40 -11.77 21.41 3.01
C LEU A 40 -10.96 20.76 4.14
N ILE A 41 -11.39 20.95 5.38
CA ILE A 41 -10.72 20.35 6.55
C ILE A 41 -10.74 18.81 6.46
N MET A 42 -11.89 18.23 6.10
CA MET A 42 -12.01 16.78 5.92
C MET A 42 -11.11 16.28 4.80
N GLY A 43 -11.00 17.01 3.67
CA GLY A 43 -10.09 16.69 2.58
C GLY A 43 -8.62 16.70 3.02
N MET A 44 -8.21 17.70 3.79
CA MET A 44 -6.86 17.77 4.36
C MET A 44 -6.57 16.59 5.30
N LEU A 45 -7.50 16.26 6.20
CA LEU A 45 -7.36 15.11 7.11
C LEU A 45 -7.34 13.78 6.34
N PHE A 46 -8.14 13.66 5.29
CA PHE A 46 -8.14 12.50 4.40
C PHE A 46 -6.79 12.35 3.70
N ASN A 47 -6.22 13.42 3.16
CA ASN A 47 -4.90 13.43 2.54
C ASN A 47 -3.79 13.10 3.55
N LEU A 48 -3.89 13.63 4.77
CA LEU A 48 -2.96 13.29 5.85
C LEU A 48 -2.97 11.79 6.17
N ALA A 49 -4.13 11.16 6.16
CA ALA A 49 -4.29 9.74 6.49
C ALA A 49 -3.90 8.78 5.34
N LYS A 50 -3.63 9.26 4.11
CA LYS A 50 -3.25 8.45 2.94
C LYS A 50 -1.97 7.63 3.11
N PHE A 51 -1.13 7.95 4.10
CA PHE A 51 0.07 7.16 4.41
C PHE A 51 -0.23 5.73 4.87
N SER A 52 -1.46 5.43 5.25
CA SER A 52 -1.87 4.15 5.83
C SER A 52 -1.57 2.95 4.94
N ALA A 53 -1.98 2.97 3.67
CA ALA A 53 -1.71 1.89 2.72
C ALA A 53 -0.19 1.69 2.46
N PRO A 54 0.59 2.73 2.14
CA PRO A 54 2.05 2.67 2.10
C PRO A 54 2.70 2.07 3.34
N ALA A 55 2.25 2.48 4.55
CA ALA A 55 2.79 2.00 5.80
C ALA A 55 2.54 0.49 6.00
N PHE A 56 1.33 0.00 5.72
CA PHE A 56 1.05 -1.44 5.78
C PHE A 56 1.90 -2.24 4.81
N ILE A 57 2.05 -1.78 3.56
CA ILE A 57 2.87 -2.48 2.56
C ILE A 57 4.34 -2.52 2.97
N PHE A 58 4.85 -1.42 3.51
CA PHE A 58 6.19 -1.37 4.08
C PHE A 58 6.37 -2.40 5.21
N ILE A 59 5.43 -2.47 6.16
CA ILE A 59 5.45 -3.43 7.27
C ILE A 59 5.41 -4.87 6.76
N VAL A 60 4.57 -5.13 5.76
CA VAL A 60 4.48 -6.46 5.12
C VAL A 60 5.80 -6.84 4.45
N GLY A 61 6.39 -5.94 3.67
CA GLY A 61 7.71 -6.14 3.07
C GLY A 61 8.78 -6.46 4.13
N PHE A 62 8.77 -5.70 5.22
CA PHE A 62 9.68 -5.94 6.35
C PHE A 62 9.49 -7.33 6.97
N HIS A 63 8.27 -7.70 7.31
CA HIS A 63 8.01 -8.98 7.97
C HIS A 63 8.23 -10.17 7.05
N LEU A 64 7.79 -10.11 5.81
CA LEU A 64 7.95 -11.21 4.86
C LEU A 64 9.43 -11.49 4.56
N ILE A 65 10.22 -10.45 4.29
CA ILE A 65 11.65 -10.63 3.99
C ILE A 65 12.43 -11.07 5.24
N ARG A 66 12.08 -10.56 6.43
CA ARG A 66 12.75 -10.92 7.68
C ARG A 66 12.51 -12.36 8.10
N HIS A 67 11.30 -12.89 7.89
CA HIS A 67 10.90 -14.24 8.30
C HIS A 67 11.02 -15.26 7.17
N TYR A 68 11.53 -14.85 6.01
CA TYR A 68 11.70 -15.77 4.89
C TYR A 68 12.65 -16.91 5.24
N THR A 69 12.15 -18.13 5.14
CA THR A 69 12.94 -19.37 5.22
C THR A 69 12.91 -20.05 3.86
N LYS A 70 14.07 -20.55 3.40
CA LYS A 70 14.20 -21.24 2.10
C LYS A 70 13.36 -22.51 1.96
N GLN A 71 12.81 -23.04 3.06
CA GLN A 71 12.03 -24.28 3.11
C GLN A 71 10.51 -24.07 2.95
N LEU A 72 10.10 -22.91 2.44
CA LEU A 72 8.69 -22.57 2.30
C LEU A 72 8.05 -23.38 1.17
N VAL A 73 7.10 -24.24 1.49
CA VAL A 73 6.29 -24.95 0.50
C VAL A 73 5.24 -23.98 -0.04
N TYR A 74 5.46 -23.49 -1.24
CA TYR A 74 4.67 -22.39 -1.82
C TYR A 74 3.17 -22.68 -1.86
N LYS A 75 2.77 -23.91 -2.21
CA LYS A 75 1.37 -24.31 -2.29
C LYS A 75 0.67 -24.18 -0.94
N GLU A 76 1.29 -24.66 0.13
CA GLU A 76 0.74 -24.58 1.49
C GLU A 76 0.66 -23.13 1.97
N TYR A 77 1.72 -22.35 1.72
CA TYR A 77 1.77 -20.93 2.04
C TYR A 77 0.64 -20.15 1.36
N ILE A 78 0.45 -20.31 0.05
CA ILE A 78 -0.59 -19.60 -0.67
C ILE A 78 -1.99 -20.05 -0.24
N SER A 79 -2.18 -21.36 0.01
CA SER A 79 -3.46 -21.86 0.53
C SER A 79 -3.80 -21.25 1.89
N GLU A 80 -2.83 -21.18 2.79
CA GLU A 80 -2.99 -20.53 4.10
C GLU A 80 -3.34 -19.04 3.93
N LYS A 81 -2.60 -18.30 3.11
CA LYS A 81 -2.85 -16.86 2.90
C LYS A 81 -4.16 -16.60 2.18
N ALA A 82 -4.53 -17.43 1.21
CA ALA A 82 -5.84 -17.35 0.55
C ALA A 82 -6.97 -17.52 1.58
N THR A 83 -6.88 -18.52 2.44
CA THR A 83 -7.88 -18.76 3.48
C THR A 83 -7.98 -17.57 4.44
N HIS A 84 -6.86 -17.06 4.94
CA HIS A 84 -6.87 -15.99 5.93
C HIS A 84 -7.22 -14.61 5.35
N LEU A 85 -6.96 -14.35 4.07
CA LEU A 85 -7.23 -13.06 3.45
C LEU A 85 -8.56 -13.06 2.68
N LEU A 86 -8.77 -14.09 1.82
CA LEU A 86 -9.90 -14.06 0.88
C LEU A 86 -11.23 -14.48 1.54
N ILE A 87 -11.24 -15.37 2.53
CA ILE A 87 -12.49 -15.76 3.20
C ILE A 87 -13.11 -14.56 3.93
N PRO A 88 -12.40 -13.84 4.83
CA PRO A 88 -12.93 -12.62 5.43
C PRO A 88 -13.29 -11.56 4.40
N TYR A 89 -12.46 -11.43 3.35
CA TYR A 89 -12.70 -10.48 2.28
C TYR A 89 -14.05 -10.75 1.58
N PHE A 90 -14.33 -11.98 1.15
CA PHE A 90 -15.58 -12.32 0.49
C PHE A 90 -16.78 -12.14 1.43
N PHE A 91 -16.64 -12.55 2.70
CA PHE A 91 -17.69 -12.36 3.69
C PHE A 91 -18.08 -10.88 3.84
N TRP A 92 -17.12 -10.02 4.09
CA TRP A 92 -17.34 -8.59 4.25
C TRP A 92 -17.81 -7.92 2.96
N SER A 93 -17.24 -8.29 1.81
CA SER A 93 -17.68 -7.74 0.53
C SER A 93 -19.13 -8.04 0.23
N ILE A 94 -19.58 -9.27 0.48
CA ILE A 94 -21.00 -9.64 0.31
C ILE A 94 -21.88 -8.86 1.28
N LEU A 95 -21.46 -8.74 2.54
CA LEU A 95 -22.21 -7.98 3.54
C LEU A 95 -22.37 -6.50 3.12
N TYR A 96 -21.31 -5.87 2.64
CA TYR A 96 -21.36 -4.48 2.13
C TYR A 96 -22.30 -4.37 0.92
N LEU A 97 -22.19 -5.25 -0.06
CA LEU A 97 -23.06 -5.24 -1.24
C LEU A 97 -24.54 -5.43 -0.90
N LEU A 98 -24.84 -6.23 0.13
CA LEU A 98 -26.22 -6.41 0.62
C LEU A 98 -26.75 -5.18 1.36
N THR A 99 -25.89 -4.46 2.09
CA THR A 99 -26.32 -3.29 2.88
C THR A 99 -26.43 -2.02 2.04
N THR A 100 -25.65 -1.88 0.97
CA THR A 100 -25.67 -0.70 0.08
C THR A 100 -26.69 -0.82 -1.06
N ASN A 101 -27.38 -1.96 -1.19
CA ASN A 101 -28.28 -2.27 -2.31
C ASN A 101 -27.61 -2.16 -3.71
N ASP A 102 -26.27 -2.23 -3.76
CA ASP A 102 -25.49 -2.17 -5.01
C ASP A 102 -25.54 -3.49 -5.82
N LEU A 103 -26.25 -4.49 -5.34
CA LEU A 103 -26.54 -5.73 -6.07
C LEU A 103 -27.62 -5.51 -7.14
N ILE A 104 -27.37 -4.59 -8.07
CA ILE A 104 -28.32 -4.34 -9.17
C ILE A 104 -28.33 -5.53 -10.14
N THR A 105 -27.19 -6.17 -10.36
CA THR A 105 -27.05 -7.38 -11.18
C THR A 105 -25.98 -8.31 -10.62
N LEU A 106 -26.10 -9.61 -10.87
CA LEU A 106 -25.07 -10.59 -10.51
C LEU A 106 -23.71 -10.23 -11.11
N GLN A 107 -23.70 -9.71 -12.34
CA GLN A 107 -22.49 -9.31 -13.04
C GLN A 107 -21.80 -8.11 -12.34
N SER A 108 -22.54 -7.11 -11.88
CA SER A 108 -21.99 -5.98 -11.13
C SER A 108 -21.41 -6.43 -9.78
N GLY A 109 -22.08 -7.33 -9.08
CA GLY A 109 -21.61 -7.90 -7.83
C GLY A 109 -20.29 -8.66 -7.98
N ILE A 110 -20.19 -9.56 -8.98
CA ILE A 110 -18.96 -10.29 -9.28
C ILE A 110 -17.82 -9.33 -9.64
N LYS A 111 -18.08 -8.31 -10.46
CA LYS A 111 -17.11 -7.28 -10.81
C LYS A 111 -16.60 -6.54 -9.58
N SER A 112 -17.50 -6.15 -8.68
CA SER A 112 -17.14 -5.47 -7.42
C SER A 112 -16.31 -6.37 -6.50
N LEU A 113 -16.62 -7.68 -6.45
CA LEU A 113 -15.81 -8.65 -5.72
C LEU A 113 -14.40 -8.82 -6.31
N LEU A 114 -14.27 -8.86 -7.63
CA LEU A 114 -12.95 -9.04 -8.27
C LEU A 114 -12.08 -7.79 -8.20
N LEU A 115 -12.69 -6.61 -8.23
CA LEU A 115 -11.98 -5.32 -8.21
C LEU A 115 -11.80 -4.74 -6.80
N GLY A 116 -12.41 -5.35 -5.77
CA GLY A 116 -12.34 -4.83 -4.41
C GLY A 116 -13.10 -3.53 -4.20
N THR A 117 -14.18 -3.31 -4.95
CA THR A 117 -14.94 -2.05 -4.93
C THR A 117 -16.18 -2.08 -4.06
N ALA A 118 -16.47 -3.21 -3.41
CA ALA A 118 -17.62 -3.35 -2.51
C ALA A 118 -17.56 -2.39 -1.29
N ALA A 119 -16.35 -1.98 -0.88
CA ALA A 119 -16.16 -0.89 0.08
C ALA A 119 -14.81 -0.18 -0.17
N PRO A 120 -14.67 1.10 0.27
CA PRO A 120 -13.49 1.93 -0.05
C PRO A 120 -12.14 1.36 0.37
N HIS A 121 -12.10 0.47 1.36
CA HIS A 121 -10.87 -0.12 1.90
C HIS A 121 -10.62 -1.57 1.44
N LEU A 122 -11.58 -2.24 0.81
CA LEU A 122 -11.50 -3.67 0.49
C LEU A 122 -10.52 -3.98 -0.66
N TRP A 123 -10.25 -3.04 -1.55
CA TRP A 123 -9.25 -3.21 -2.62
C TRP A 123 -7.86 -3.56 -2.07
N TYR A 124 -7.57 -3.10 -0.85
CA TYR A 124 -6.29 -3.37 -0.18
C TYR A 124 -6.05 -4.86 0.05
N VAL A 125 -7.10 -5.63 0.33
CA VAL A 125 -6.97 -7.09 0.57
C VAL A 125 -6.56 -7.82 -0.71
N ILE A 126 -7.12 -7.43 -1.86
CA ILE A 126 -6.73 -7.99 -3.16
C ILE A 126 -5.28 -7.67 -3.47
N MET A 127 -4.85 -6.42 -3.27
CA MET A 127 -3.46 -6.02 -3.44
C MET A 127 -2.52 -6.79 -2.50
N MET A 128 -2.91 -6.99 -1.24
CA MET A 128 -2.15 -7.81 -0.30
C MET A 128 -2.03 -9.25 -0.76
N PHE A 129 -3.08 -9.84 -1.32
CA PHE A 129 -3.02 -11.18 -1.87
C PHE A 129 -2.08 -11.26 -3.08
N GLN A 130 -2.05 -10.23 -3.95
CA GLN A 130 -1.06 -10.13 -5.05
C GLN A 130 0.38 -10.16 -4.52
N ILE A 131 0.67 -9.45 -3.43
CA ILE A 131 2.01 -9.48 -2.78
C ILE A 131 2.37 -10.89 -2.34
N HIS A 132 1.45 -11.60 -1.67
CA HIS A 132 1.70 -12.96 -1.23
C HIS A 132 1.88 -13.94 -2.41
N LEU A 133 1.15 -13.75 -3.50
CA LEU A 133 1.29 -14.53 -4.73
C LEU A 133 2.67 -14.31 -5.39
N LEU A 134 3.15 -13.07 -5.42
CA LEU A 134 4.45 -12.70 -5.98
C LEU A 134 5.61 -12.92 -5.00
N PHE A 135 5.33 -13.29 -3.76
CA PHE A 135 6.31 -13.36 -2.69
C PHE A 135 7.55 -14.19 -3.00
N PRO A 136 7.48 -15.41 -3.61
CA PRO A 136 8.69 -16.18 -3.94
C PRO A 136 9.60 -15.45 -4.94
N LEU A 137 9.00 -14.78 -5.94
CA LEU A 137 9.74 -13.97 -6.90
C LEU A 137 10.43 -12.80 -6.20
N LEU A 138 9.70 -12.11 -5.34
CA LEU A 138 10.23 -10.98 -4.57
C LEU A 138 11.36 -11.42 -3.64
N CYS A 139 11.23 -12.56 -2.96
CA CYS A 139 12.29 -13.12 -2.12
C CYS A 139 13.54 -13.49 -2.91
N THR A 140 13.37 -14.08 -4.10
CA THR A 140 14.50 -14.41 -4.98
C THR A 140 15.25 -13.15 -5.40
N LEU A 141 14.54 -12.09 -5.76
CA LEU A 141 15.12 -10.78 -6.07
C LEU A 141 15.86 -10.18 -4.87
N PHE A 142 15.25 -10.21 -3.68
CA PHE A 142 15.90 -9.71 -2.46
C PHE A 142 17.14 -10.51 -2.08
N TYR A 143 17.11 -11.83 -2.19
CA TYR A 143 18.28 -12.68 -1.94
C TYR A 143 19.41 -12.40 -2.92
N TRP A 144 19.08 -12.22 -4.20
CA TRP A 144 20.06 -11.82 -5.21
C TRP A 144 20.69 -10.45 -4.92
N PHE A 145 19.89 -9.46 -4.50
CA PHE A 145 20.38 -8.16 -4.04
C PHE A 145 21.24 -8.29 -2.79
N GLN A 146 20.81 -9.02 -1.78
CA GLN A 146 21.54 -9.21 -0.53
C GLN A 146 22.94 -9.79 -0.79
N LYS A 147 23.05 -10.77 -1.69
CA LYS A 147 24.33 -11.36 -2.07
C LYS A 147 25.30 -10.36 -2.73
N ARG A 148 24.76 -9.33 -3.39
CA ARG A 148 25.56 -8.27 -4.07
C ARG A 148 25.82 -7.05 -3.20
N THR A 149 25.17 -6.95 -2.04
CA THR A 149 25.23 -5.79 -1.14
C THR A 149 26.16 -6.08 0.02
N GLU A 150 27.48 -6.11 -0.25
CA GLU A 150 28.49 -6.32 0.80
C GLU A 150 28.76 -5.04 1.60
N ASN A 151 28.55 -3.87 1.01
CA ASN A 151 28.82 -2.57 1.61
C ASN A 151 27.58 -1.76 1.90
N LYS A 152 27.59 -0.97 3.00
CA LYS A 152 26.50 -0.04 3.35
C LYS A 152 26.22 0.99 2.23
N LYS A 153 27.22 1.37 1.44
CA LYS A 153 27.08 2.31 0.30
C LYS A 153 26.17 1.74 -0.79
N ASP A 154 26.20 0.42 -0.98
CA ASP A 154 25.38 -0.24 -1.99
C ASP A 154 23.89 -0.19 -1.63
N ILE A 155 23.54 -0.20 -0.32
CA ILE A 155 22.16 -0.06 0.14
C ILE A 155 21.58 1.28 -0.33
N TYR A 156 22.31 2.39 -0.14
CA TYR A 156 21.85 3.71 -0.60
C TYR A 156 21.71 3.77 -2.12
N LYS A 157 22.64 3.17 -2.86
CA LYS A 157 22.58 3.09 -4.31
C LYS A 157 21.32 2.36 -4.78
N TYR A 158 20.98 1.23 -4.16
CA TYR A 158 19.76 0.49 -4.50
C TYR A 158 18.49 1.24 -4.09
N MET A 159 18.46 1.88 -2.93
CA MET A 159 17.35 2.74 -2.51
C MET A 159 17.09 3.85 -3.54
N THR A 160 18.15 4.55 -3.96
CA THR A 160 18.05 5.61 -4.97
C THR A 160 17.58 5.05 -6.31
N PHE A 161 18.14 3.92 -6.75
CA PHE A 161 17.73 3.27 -8.00
C PHE A 161 16.23 2.91 -7.99
N PHE A 162 15.74 2.26 -6.93
CA PHE A 162 14.33 1.92 -6.81
C PHE A 162 13.43 3.16 -6.66
N ALA A 163 13.90 4.22 -6.00
CA ALA A 163 13.19 5.48 -5.92
C ALA A 163 13.05 6.13 -7.30
N CYS A 164 14.12 6.18 -8.09
CA CYS A 164 14.10 6.69 -9.46
C CYS A 164 13.18 5.86 -10.36
N LEU A 165 13.27 4.52 -10.27
CA LEU A 165 12.43 3.62 -11.03
C LEU A 165 10.95 3.82 -10.69
N TYR A 166 10.64 3.95 -9.40
CA TYR A 166 9.28 4.22 -8.93
C TYR A 166 8.76 5.58 -9.39
N PHE A 167 9.60 6.62 -9.32
CA PHE A 167 9.26 7.94 -9.84
C PHE A 167 8.94 7.90 -11.34
N LEU A 168 9.75 7.20 -12.13
CA LEU A 168 9.49 7.01 -13.56
C LEU A 168 8.18 6.25 -13.81
N LEU A 169 7.91 5.20 -13.03
CA LEU A 169 6.65 4.46 -13.09
C LEU A 169 5.45 5.37 -12.81
N MET A 170 5.52 6.18 -11.76
CA MET A 170 4.45 7.11 -11.38
C MET A 170 4.26 8.21 -12.40
N TRP A 171 5.35 8.77 -12.93
CA TRP A 171 5.30 9.78 -13.99
C TRP A 171 4.67 9.21 -15.27
N PHE A 172 5.14 8.05 -15.71
CA PHE A 172 4.59 7.37 -16.88
C PHE A 172 3.10 7.06 -16.71
N SER A 173 2.74 6.53 -15.56
CA SER A 173 1.37 6.18 -15.22
C SER A 173 0.45 7.41 -15.21
N SER A 174 0.87 8.49 -14.56
CA SER A 174 0.12 9.75 -14.55
C SER A 174 -0.10 10.30 -15.95
N HIS A 175 0.93 10.27 -16.80
CA HIS A 175 0.86 10.87 -18.12
C HIS A 175 0.08 10.02 -19.13
N TYR A 176 0.27 8.69 -19.12
CA TYR A 176 -0.27 7.81 -20.17
C TYR A 176 -1.50 7.00 -19.72
N ILE A 177 -1.61 6.67 -18.44
CA ILE A 177 -2.72 5.83 -17.93
C ILE A 177 -3.86 6.71 -17.44
N PHE A 178 -3.59 7.73 -16.62
CA PHE A 178 -4.64 8.52 -15.97
C PHE A 178 -5.05 9.76 -16.76
N ASN A 179 -4.18 10.36 -17.57
CA ASN A 179 -4.49 11.54 -18.39
C ASN A 179 -4.77 11.22 -19.88
N GLY A 180 -4.60 9.97 -20.30
CA GLY A 180 -4.84 9.57 -21.68
C GLY A 180 -6.32 9.31 -21.96
N GLU A 181 -6.99 10.18 -22.71
CA GLU A 181 -8.42 10.05 -23.07
C GLU A 181 -8.76 8.69 -23.74
N LYS A 182 -7.82 8.08 -24.44
CA LYS A 182 -8.02 6.80 -25.15
C LYS A 182 -7.91 5.55 -24.26
N LEU A 183 -7.19 5.63 -23.14
CA LEU A 183 -7.00 4.48 -22.23
C LEU A 183 -8.04 4.44 -21.11
N THR A 184 -8.64 5.55 -20.75
CA THR A 184 -9.66 5.66 -19.69
C THR A 184 -10.97 4.94 -19.99
N SER A 185 -11.21 4.54 -21.26
CA SER A 185 -12.41 3.78 -21.63
C SER A 185 -12.42 2.33 -21.11
N SER A 186 -11.26 1.79 -20.72
CA SER A 186 -11.15 0.44 -20.15
C SER A 186 -11.36 0.45 -18.65
N THR A 187 -12.40 -0.23 -18.17
CA THR A 187 -12.69 -0.40 -16.74
C THR A 187 -11.50 -0.98 -15.96
N ILE A 188 -10.69 -1.83 -16.57
CA ILE A 188 -9.53 -2.47 -15.94
C ILE A 188 -8.45 -1.42 -15.64
N LEU A 189 -8.21 -0.49 -16.56
CA LEU A 189 -7.20 0.56 -16.41
C LEU A 189 -7.56 1.55 -15.31
N HIS A 190 -8.83 1.84 -15.11
CA HIS A 190 -9.31 2.72 -14.03
C HIS A 190 -8.95 2.20 -12.62
N TYR A 191 -8.77 0.88 -12.46
CA TYR A 191 -8.42 0.27 -11.16
C TYR A 191 -6.96 -0.19 -11.08
N THR A 192 -6.13 0.15 -12.06
CA THR A 192 -4.69 -0.24 -12.07
C THR A 192 -3.92 0.41 -10.93
N ASP A 193 -4.33 1.61 -10.48
CA ASP A 193 -3.77 2.32 -9.32
C ASP A 193 -3.82 1.50 -8.01
N ARG A 194 -4.72 0.52 -7.93
CA ARG A 194 -4.90 -0.40 -6.81
C ARG A 194 -4.05 -1.67 -6.90
N SER A 195 -3.19 -1.75 -7.91
CA SER A 195 -2.31 -2.91 -8.11
C SER A 195 -1.06 -2.83 -7.25
N PHE A 196 -0.48 -4.00 -6.96
CA PHE A 196 0.81 -4.09 -6.26
C PHE A 196 1.93 -3.25 -6.89
N LEU A 197 1.93 -3.04 -8.21
CA LEU A 197 2.98 -2.29 -8.91
C LEU A 197 3.14 -0.87 -8.35
N PHE A 198 2.04 -0.18 -8.08
CA PHE A 198 2.03 1.19 -7.54
C PHE A 198 2.47 1.27 -6.07
N TYR A 199 2.48 0.14 -5.37
CA TYR A 199 2.92 0.03 -3.98
C TYR A 199 4.24 -0.73 -3.82
N SER A 200 4.80 -1.23 -4.91
CA SER A 200 6.02 -2.05 -4.93
C SER A 200 7.22 -1.34 -4.26
N PHE A 201 7.34 -0.03 -4.43
CA PHE A 201 8.37 0.76 -3.78
C PHE A 201 8.35 0.63 -2.25
N TYR A 202 7.18 0.74 -1.64
CA TYR A 202 7.05 0.64 -0.17
C TYR A 202 7.38 -0.77 0.32
N PHE A 203 7.00 -1.79 -0.43
CA PHE A 203 7.38 -3.18 -0.15
C PHE A 203 8.90 -3.36 -0.19
N VAL A 204 9.56 -2.85 -1.24
CA VAL A 204 11.02 -2.92 -1.40
C VAL A 204 11.72 -2.18 -0.26
N MET A 205 11.25 -0.98 0.12
CA MET A 205 11.81 -0.23 1.24
C MET A 205 11.66 -0.99 2.57
N GLY A 206 10.51 -1.64 2.80
CA GLY A 206 10.30 -2.53 3.94
C GLY A 206 11.30 -3.70 3.95
N GLY A 207 11.51 -4.34 2.81
CA GLY A 207 12.49 -5.42 2.66
C GLY A 207 13.93 -4.96 2.91
N ILE A 208 14.34 -3.80 2.41
CA ILE A 208 15.65 -3.19 2.68
C ILE A 208 15.80 -2.90 4.18
N ALA A 209 14.77 -2.36 4.82
CA ALA A 209 14.76 -2.13 6.26
C ALA A 209 14.89 -3.45 7.06
N ALA A 210 14.32 -4.56 6.58
CA ALA A 210 14.45 -5.87 7.20
C ALA A 210 15.88 -6.41 7.17
N VAL A 211 16.56 -6.25 6.03
CA VAL A 211 17.96 -6.70 5.83
C VAL A 211 18.93 -5.81 6.60
N ALA A 212 18.72 -4.50 6.62
CA ALA A 212 19.67 -3.52 7.15
C ALA A 212 19.06 -2.64 8.27
N LEU A 213 18.33 -3.23 9.21
CA LEU A 213 17.53 -2.52 10.23
C LEU A 213 18.33 -1.46 11.00
N LYS A 214 19.56 -1.79 11.41
CA LYS A 214 20.42 -0.84 12.15
C LYS A 214 20.79 0.38 11.29
N THR A 215 21.16 0.15 10.04
CA THR A 215 21.50 1.22 9.09
C THR A 215 20.26 2.05 8.75
N TRP A 216 19.12 1.41 8.55
CA TRP A 216 17.83 2.05 8.31
C TRP A 216 17.44 2.99 9.46
N ARG A 217 17.49 2.51 10.71
CA ARG A 217 17.20 3.34 11.89
C ARG A 217 18.11 4.57 11.96
N LEU A 218 19.42 4.38 11.78
CA LEU A 218 20.38 5.50 11.79
C LEU A 218 20.11 6.49 10.66
N PHE A 219 19.76 6.00 9.46
CA PHE A 219 19.37 6.86 8.34
C PHE A 219 18.14 7.69 8.65
N VAL A 220 17.06 7.07 9.13
CA VAL A 220 15.84 7.78 9.48
C VAL A 220 16.11 8.81 10.58
N MET A 221 16.75 8.42 11.67
CA MET A 221 17.07 9.33 12.79
C MET A 221 17.90 10.54 12.34
N LYS A 222 18.89 10.32 11.48
CA LYS A 222 19.72 11.40 10.95
C LYS A 222 18.94 12.39 10.08
N HIS A 223 17.94 11.91 9.34
CA HIS A 223 17.22 12.73 8.35
C HIS A 223 15.82 13.12 8.79
N ILE A 224 15.42 12.86 10.05
CA ILE A 224 14.10 13.25 10.58
C ILE A 224 13.75 14.71 10.26
N PRO A 225 14.62 15.72 10.52
CA PRO A 225 14.25 17.11 10.24
C PRO A 225 13.96 17.36 8.76
N LEU A 226 14.81 16.81 7.87
CA LEU A 226 14.63 16.94 6.44
C LEU A 226 13.34 16.25 5.96
N ILE A 227 13.09 15.03 6.42
CA ILE A 227 11.88 14.26 6.08
C ILE A 227 10.64 15.01 6.53
N THR A 228 10.66 15.58 7.74
CA THR A 228 9.54 16.34 8.30
C THR A 228 9.28 17.59 7.49
N ILE A 229 10.31 18.37 7.14
CA ILE A 229 10.18 19.58 6.31
C ILE A 229 9.62 19.22 4.94
N LEU A 230 10.16 18.20 4.27
CA LEU A 230 9.68 17.76 2.96
C LEU A 230 8.23 17.29 3.03
N PHE A 231 7.84 16.57 4.10
CA PHE A 231 6.46 16.15 4.32
C PHE A 231 5.51 17.36 4.38
N PHE A 232 5.83 18.38 5.18
CA PHE A 232 4.99 19.56 5.28
C PHE A 232 4.91 20.36 3.98
N ILE A 233 6.03 20.51 3.27
CA ILE A 233 6.03 21.20 1.96
C ILE A 233 5.12 20.46 0.97
N LEU A 234 5.26 19.14 0.84
CA LEU A 234 4.45 18.32 -0.06
C LEU A 234 2.99 18.30 0.37
N PHE A 235 2.72 18.24 1.68
CA PHE A 235 1.36 18.28 2.22
C PHE A 235 0.66 19.59 1.90
N LEU A 236 1.34 20.73 2.08
CA LEU A 236 0.81 22.02 1.73
C LEU A 236 0.59 22.15 0.23
N PHE A 237 1.53 21.67 -0.58
CA PHE A 237 1.40 21.69 -2.04
C PHE A 237 0.18 20.89 -2.53
N ILE A 238 -0.03 19.68 -2.03
CA ILE A 238 -1.17 18.81 -2.41
C ILE A 238 -2.52 19.41 -1.98
N ASN A 239 -2.56 20.20 -0.91
CA ASN A 239 -3.82 20.77 -0.40
C ASN A 239 -4.01 22.23 -0.84
N TYR A 240 -3.10 22.79 -1.65
CA TYR A 240 -3.24 24.15 -2.20
C TYR A 240 -4.10 24.18 -3.47
N GLU A 241 -4.10 23.08 -4.26
CA GLU A 241 -4.98 22.88 -5.42
C GLU A 241 -6.38 22.45 -4.99
#